data_b538070fb477b5cc9b89f4205c9a722c
#
_entry.id   b538070fb477b5cc9b89f4205c9a722c
#
_cell.length_a   1.000
_cell.length_b   1.000
_cell.length_c   1.000
_cell.angle_alpha   90.00
_cell.angle_beta   90.00
_cell.angle_gamma   90.00
#
_symmetry.space_group_name_H-M   'P 1'
#
loop_
_entity.id
_entity.type
_entity.pdbx_description
1 polymer ?
#
loop_
_entity_poly.entity_id
_entity_poly.type
_entity_poly.pdbx_seq_one_letter_code
_entity_poly.pdbx_strand_id
1 'polypeptide(L)'
;ILFDQNCPVNLPVRRTLEVIYENYDGDRTTPEWKALEKYLKKVWFANGIHHHYSNDKFVPEFPKEYFLAVAESIPVEKFGDELNALRAVVCEAIFNPELYKTQLNQAEGQDLVATSANNYYEGVTQAEAEDFYRAMADPADPEPVSYGLNSKLVKDEDGTIRERVWKVGGMYSPAIEKIVYWLEKAQGVAQEPQKATIAALIDYYKTGNLHDFDRYNILWVRDTVSNVDFVNGFIEDYGDPLGRKASWESLVNFMDKEACRRTEVISENAQWFEDHSPVDSAYRKKVVKGVSAKVITAAMLGGDCYPATPIGINLPNADWIRKEHGSKSVTIDNITYAYAQAAHGDGFLEEFMLRPEDRERIDKYGKLADDLHTDLHECLGHGSGQLAPGVKGGELKNYTSTLEEARADLFGLYYLGDPKMVELGLIPSLDVAYAEYARYIMNGMMTQLARIEPGKNVEEAHMRNRKLIAEWCYEQGKADNVIEWIEQDGKTYVVVNDYTKLRELLGRMLREVQRIKSEGDFEAGKTLVEKYAVTVDPKLHAEVLTRYKALDIEPYSGFVNPQYELVEKNGKVVDVKVSYPNDYVKQMLEYSRDYSFLPNLN
;
A
#
# COMPACT_ATOMS: atom_id res chain seq x y z
N ILE A 1 7.17 13.63 -10.86
CA ILE A 1 5.81 14.17 -11.05
C ILE A 1 5.07 14.19 -9.72
N LEU A 2 4.99 13.07 -9.00
CA LEU A 2 4.18 12.94 -7.80
C LEU A 2 4.48 13.97 -6.69
N PHE A 3 5.76 14.30 -6.45
CA PHE A 3 6.11 15.35 -5.47
C PHE A 3 5.37 16.66 -5.74
N ASP A 4 5.31 17.08 -7.00
CA ASP A 4 4.59 18.30 -7.39
C ASP A 4 3.07 18.14 -7.30
N GLN A 5 2.54 16.96 -7.64
CA GLN A 5 1.11 16.68 -7.50
C GLN A 5 0.65 16.74 -6.04
N ASN A 6 1.45 16.24 -5.10
CA ASN A 6 1.12 16.20 -3.68
C ASN A 6 1.12 17.57 -3.00
N CYS A 7 2.01 18.48 -3.42
CA CYS A 7 2.01 19.88 -2.99
C CYS A 7 2.97 20.69 -3.89
N PRO A 8 2.60 21.89 -4.32
CA PRO A 8 3.41 22.69 -5.25
C PRO A 8 4.81 23.05 -4.74
N VAL A 9 5.04 22.98 -3.44
CA VAL A 9 6.34 23.32 -2.82
C VAL A 9 7.21 22.09 -2.49
N ASN A 10 6.73 20.87 -2.75
CA ASN A 10 7.47 19.66 -2.38
C ASN A 10 8.82 19.54 -3.11
N LEU A 11 8.88 19.89 -4.39
CA LEU A 11 10.14 19.83 -5.17
C LEU A 11 11.23 20.73 -4.58
N PRO A 12 11.01 22.03 -4.37
CA PRO A 12 12.04 22.90 -3.79
C PRO A 12 12.36 22.53 -2.34
N VAL A 13 11.41 22.05 -1.54
CA VAL A 13 11.67 21.56 -0.17
C VAL A 13 12.60 20.35 -0.21
N ARG A 14 12.26 19.31 -0.98
CA ARG A 14 13.08 18.10 -1.12
C ARG A 14 14.49 18.43 -1.59
N ARG A 15 14.63 19.19 -2.68
CA ARG A 15 15.92 19.54 -3.25
C ARG A 15 16.78 20.37 -2.31
N THR A 16 16.17 21.30 -1.55
CA THR A 16 16.89 22.07 -0.53
C THR A 16 17.45 21.16 0.57
N LEU A 17 16.63 20.23 1.07
CA LEU A 17 17.04 19.27 2.10
C LEU A 17 18.14 18.33 1.59
N GLU A 18 18.07 17.89 0.34
CA GLU A 18 19.10 17.06 -0.32
C GLU A 18 20.43 17.80 -0.46
N VAL A 19 20.41 19.07 -0.90
CA VAL A 19 21.61 19.90 -0.96
C VAL A 19 22.24 20.07 0.44
N ILE A 20 21.42 20.30 1.45
CA ILE A 20 21.87 20.36 2.85
C ILE A 20 22.50 19.03 3.27
N TYR A 21 21.83 17.91 3.01
CA TYR A 21 22.31 16.60 3.40
C TYR A 21 23.65 16.24 2.75
N GLU A 22 23.81 16.52 1.46
CA GLU A 22 25.04 16.19 0.74
C GLU A 22 26.22 17.12 1.06
N ASN A 23 26.00 18.40 1.43
CA ASN A 23 27.04 19.41 1.51
C ASN A 23 27.32 19.92 2.93
N TYR A 24 26.56 19.53 3.95
CA TYR A 24 26.84 19.92 5.33
C TYR A 24 28.05 19.16 5.87
N ASP A 25 29.06 19.86 6.32
CA ASP A 25 30.34 19.33 6.84
C ASP A 25 30.47 19.45 8.37
N GLY A 26 29.42 19.92 9.06
CA GLY A 26 29.37 20.04 10.50
C GLY A 26 29.11 18.71 11.22
N ASP A 27 28.84 18.80 12.53
CA ASP A 27 28.61 17.63 13.37
C ASP A 27 27.24 16.97 13.10
N ARG A 28 27.29 15.81 12.48
CA ARG A 28 26.10 14.99 12.14
C ARG A 28 25.62 14.07 13.28
N THR A 29 26.26 14.11 14.43
CA THR A 29 25.87 13.31 15.59
C THR A 29 24.87 14.01 16.51
N THR A 30 24.64 15.31 16.29
CA THR A 30 23.74 16.13 17.09
C THR A 30 22.28 15.68 16.96
N PRO A 31 21.46 15.85 18.01
CA PRO A 31 20.02 15.54 17.96
C PRO A 31 19.31 16.32 16.85
N GLU A 32 19.68 17.57 16.63
CA GLU A 32 19.09 18.44 15.62
C GLU A 32 19.39 17.93 14.19
N TRP A 33 20.63 17.48 13.93
CA TRP A 33 20.97 16.87 12.65
C TRP A 33 20.18 15.59 12.40
N LYS A 34 20.13 14.71 13.38
CA LYS A 34 19.36 13.46 13.27
C LYS A 34 17.88 13.73 13.01
N ALA A 35 17.31 14.76 13.63
CA ALA A 35 15.94 15.17 13.38
C ALA A 35 15.74 15.72 11.96
N LEU A 36 16.71 16.47 11.42
CA LEU A 36 16.68 16.96 10.04
C LEU A 36 16.81 15.82 9.03
N GLU A 37 17.73 14.89 9.25
CA GLU A 37 17.87 13.68 8.43
C GLU A 37 16.59 12.85 8.44
N LYS A 38 15.98 12.63 9.59
CA LYS A 38 14.69 11.95 9.74
C LYS A 38 13.58 12.68 8.98
N TYR A 39 13.56 14.00 9.01
CA TYR A 39 12.58 14.79 8.26
C TYR A 39 12.75 14.62 6.75
N LEU A 40 13.98 14.64 6.22
CA LEU A 40 14.26 14.35 4.82
C LEU A 40 13.79 12.94 4.43
N LYS A 41 14.06 11.92 5.26
CA LYS A 41 13.58 10.54 5.03
C LYS A 41 12.04 10.47 4.99
N LYS A 42 11.35 11.21 5.87
CA LYS A 42 9.88 11.35 5.83
C LYS A 42 9.40 11.97 4.51
N VAL A 43 10.04 13.05 4.06
CA VAL A 43 9.69 13.74 2.80
C VAL A 43 9.88 12.82 1.60
N TRP A 44 10.95 12.03 1.54
CA TRP A 44 11.13 11.04 0.49
C TRP A 44 10.06 9.94 0.53
N PHE A 45 9.84 9.36 1.71
CA PHE A 45 8.91 8.23 1.89
C PHE A 45 7.46 8.59 1.54
N ALA A 46 7.03 9.78 1.92
CA ALA A 46 5.67 10.27 1.66
C ALA A 46 5.52 11.01 0.31
N ASN A 47 6.56 11.09 -0.50
CA ASN A 47 6.58 11.91 -1.71
C ASN A 47 6.14 13.36 -1.45
N GLY A 48 6.54 13.95 -0.30
CA GLY A 48 6.20 15.30 0.07
C GLY A 48 6.24 15.58 1.57
N ILE A 49 5.79 16.78 1.94
CA ILE A 49 5.82 17.27 3.33
C ILE A 49 4.64 16.77 4.20
N HIS A 50 3.80 15.89 3.68
CA HIS A 50 2.62 15.38 4.37
C HIS A 50 2.74 13.89 4.63
N HIS A 51 2.15 13.43 5.74
CA HIS A 51 2.11 12.02 6.09
C HIS A 51 1.23 11.26 5.08
N HIS A 52 1.75 10.16 4.55
CA HIS A 52 1.14 9.39 3.46
C HIS A 52 -0.22 8.71 3.80
N TYR A 53 -0.60 8.63 5.08
CA TYR A 53 -1.91 8.12 5.49
C TYR A 53 -2.82 9.18 6.11
N SER A 54 -2.29 9.99 7.05
CA SER A 54 -3.12 10.99 7.74
C SER A 54 -3.33 12.26 6.92
N ASN A 55 -2.53 12.47 5.88
CA ASN A 55 -2.48 13.69 5.08
C ASN A 55 -2.04 14.95 5.86
N ASP A 56 -1.64 14.80 7.11
CA ASP A 56 -1.18 15.91 7.94
C ASP A 56 0.25 16.31 7.59
N LYS A 57 0.50 17.60 7.63
CA LYS A 57 1.84 18.12 7.43
C LYS A 57 2.79 17.68 8.53
N PHE A 58 4.00 17.25 8.14
CA PHE A 58 5.05 16.92 9.10
C PHE A 58 5.47 18.12 9.91
N VAL A 59 5.56 17.94 11.22
CA VAL A 59 6.14 18.92 12.12
C VAL A 59 7.64 18.64 12.22
N PRO A 60 8.53 19.62 11.91
CA PRO A 60 9.96 19.43 12.08
C PRO A 60 10.33 19.29 13.56
N GLU A 61 11.16 18.29 13.90
CA GLU A 61 11.66 18.06 15.26
C GLU A 61 12.99 18.81 15.53
N PHE A 62 13.38 19.71 14.63
CA PHE A 62 14.55 20.58 14.72
C PHE A 62 14.14 22.05 14.66
N PRO A 63 14.89 22.97 15.34
CA PRO A 63 14.55 24.40 15.36
C PRO A 63 14.74 25.08 13.99
N LYS A 64 13.92 26.09 13.69
CA LYS A 64 14.05 26.92 12.48
C LYS A 64 15.43 27.58 12.39
N GLU A 65 15.95 28.06 13.50
CA GLU A 65 17.26 28.70 13.63
C GLU A 65 18.40 27.74 13.27
N TYR A 66 18.27 26.47 13.67
CA TYR A 66 19.24 25.42 13.30
C TYR A 66 19.24 25.18 11.78
N PHE A 67 18.05 25.01 11.19
CA PHE A 67 17.92 24.84 9.75
C PHE A 67 18.54 25.99 8.95
N LEU A 68 18.27 27.23 9.36
CA LEU A 68 18.84 28.42 8.72
C LEU A 68 20.36 28.47 8.86
N ALA A 69 20.90 28.19 10.05
CA ALA A 69 22.35 28.17 10.30
C ALA A 69 23.06 27.09 9.47
N VAL A 70 22.48 25.89 9.36
CA VAL A 70 23.02 24.82 8.52
C VAL A 70 22.98 25.23 7.04
N ALA A 71 21.87 25.78 6.55
CA ALA A 71 21.74 26.23 5.16
C ALA A 71 22.69 27.37 4.82
N GLU A 72 22.96 28.28 5.77
CA GLU A 72 23.91 29.39 5.61
C GLU A 72 25.39 28.95 5.63
N SER A 73 25.70 27.84 6.28
CA SER A 73 27.05 27.27 6.30
C SER A 73 27.46 26.63 4.97
N ILE A 74 26.51 26.39 4.06
CA ILE A 74 26.75 25.77 2.77
C ILE A 74 26.94 26.87 1.71
N PRO A 75 27.95 26.77 0.84
CA PRO A 75 28.15 27.72 -0.25
C PRO A 75 26.90 27.89 -1.13
N VAL A 76 26.52 29.14 -1.41
CA VAL A 76 25.29 29.51 -2.14
C VAL A 76 25.21 28.85 -3.52
N GLU A 77 26.36 28.69 -4.19
CA GLU A 77 26.44 28.01 -5.50
C GLU A 77 26.00 26.55 -5.48
N LYS A 78 26.00 25.90 -4.31
CA LYS A 78 25.49 24.50 -4.17
C LYS A 78 23.99 24.42 -4.35
N PHE A 79 23.26 25.45 -3.97
CA PHE A 79 21.80 25.52 -4.16
C PHE A 79 21.41 25.95 -5.57
N GLY A 80 22.29 26.67 -6.28
CA GLY A 80 21.94 27.31 -7.54
C GLY A 80 21.00 28.51 -7.36
N ASP A 81 20.86 29.33 -8.42
CA ASP A 81 20.10 30.59 -8.34
C ASP A 81 18.63 30.37 -8.01
N GLU A 82 17.99 29.34 -8.59
CA GLU A 82 16.56 29.08 -8.44
C GLU A 82 16.20 28.67 -7.01
N LEU A 83 16.88 27.67 -6.41
CA LEU A 83 16.62 27.29 -5.02
C LEU A 83 16.97 28.39 -4.03
N ASN A 84 18.02 29.18 -4.30
CA ASN A 84 18.34 30.35 -3.48
C ASN A 84 17.21 31.36 -3.47
N ALA A 85 16.59 31.65 -4.62
CA ALA A 85 15.43 32.54 -4.71
C ALA A 85 14.21 32.00 -3.93
N LEU A 86 14.09 30.67 -3.75
CA LEU A 86 12.98 30.02 -3.07
C LEU A 86 13.22 29.74 -1.58
N ARG A 87 14.38 30.13 -1.00
CA ARG A 87 14.69 29.83 0.43
C ARG A 87 13.62 30.28 1.41
N ALA A 88 13.02 31.47 1.20
CA ALA A 88 11.94 31.95 2.07
C ALA A 88 10.67 31.07 1.94
N VAL A 89 10.32 30.66 0.71
CA VAL A 89 9.18 29.78 0.43
C VAL A 89 9.40 28.42 1.08
N VAL A 90 10.57 27.82 0.94
CA VAL A 90 10.95 26.55 1.55
C VAL A 90 10.86 26.62 3.09
N CYS A 91 11.43 27.69 3.68
CA CYS A 91 11.41 27.88 5.11
C CYS A 91 9.98 28.01 5.66
N GLU A 92 9.12 28.80 5.01
CA GLU A 92 7.70 28.91 5.40
C GLU A 92 6.95 27.59 5.18
N ALA A 93 7.23 26.87 4.09
CA ALA A 93 6.62 25.58 3.84
C ALA A 93 6.94 24.55 4.93
N ILE A 94 8.16 24.54 5.47
CA ILE A 94 8.56 23.61 6.53
C ILE A 94 8.01 24.04 7.90
N PHE A 95 8.15 25.32 8.28
CA PHE A 95 7.97 25.75 9.67
C PHE A 95 6.64 26.43 9.99
N ASN A 96 5.88 26.93 8.98
CA ASN A 96 4.59 27.55 9.22
C ASN A 96 3.49 26.46 9.29
N PRO A 97 2.93 26.13 10.44
CA PRO A 97 1.98 25.02 10.59
C PRO A 97 0.64 25.25 9.88
N GLU A 98 0.28 26.49 9.61
CA GLU A 98 -0.99 26.83 8.94
C GLU A 98 -0.88 26.85 7.41
N LEU A 99 0.34 26.92 6.87
CA LEU A 99 0.55 26.90 5.43
C LEU A 99 0.66 25.44 4.96
N TYR A 100 -0.15 25.06 3.96
CA TYR A 100 -0.22 23.67 3.45
C TYR A 100 -0.51 22.66 4.56
N LYS A 101 -1.45 22.95 5.43
CA LYS A 101 -1.71 22.20 6.66
C LYS A 101 -2.07 20.73 6.43
N THR A 102 -2.86 20.46 5.40
CA THR A 102 -3.36 19.14 5.05
C THR A 102 -3.26 18.92 3.55
N GLN A 103 -2.66 17.81 3.11
CA GLN A 103 -2.55 17.49 1.68
C GLN A 103 -3.93 17.31 1.05
N LEU A 104 -4.77 16.52 1.69
CA LEU A 104 -6.11 16.18 1.26
C LEU A 104 -7.09 16.41 2.42
N ASN A 105 -7.98 17.38 2.28
CA ASN A 105 -9.05 17.62 3.24
C ASN A 105 -10.34 16.91 2.80
N GLN A 106 -10.94 16.17 3.71
CA GLN A 106 -12.22 15.45 3.50
C GLN A 106 -13.26 15.85 4.55
N ALA A 107 -13.06 16.94 5.27
CA ALA A 107 -13.96 17.39 6.33
C ALA A 107 -15.28 17.92 5.75
N GLU A 108 -16.40 17.39 6.24
CA GLU A 108 -17.74 17.82 5.84
C GLU A 108 -17.99 19.31 6.11
N GLY A 109 -18.63 19.99 5.18
CA GLY A 109 -19.02 21.39 5.32
C GLY A 109 -17.92 22.41 5.00
N GLN A 110 -16.77 21.97 4.48
CA GLN A 110 -15.69 22.82 4.00
C GLN A 110 -15.59 22.75 2.46
N ASP A 111 -14.96 23.75 1.86
CA ASP A 111 -14.53 23.66 0.46
C ASP A 111 -13.29 22.75 0.39
N LEU A 112 -13.48 21.51 -0.04
CA LEU A 112 -12.44 20.48 -0.04
C LEU A 112 -11.27 20.84 -0.98
N VAL A 113 -11.56 21.55 -2.08
CA VAL A 113 -10.55 21.98 -3.05
C VAL A 113 -9.70 23.11 -2.48
N ALA A 114 -10.34 24.15 -1.94
CA ALA A 114 -9.64 25.33 -1.41
C ALA A 114 -8.83 25.03 -0.14
N THR A 115 -9.17 23.98 0.59
CA THR A 115 -8.55 23.61 1.87
C THR A 115 -7.56 22.45 1.77
N SER A 116 -7.38 21.84 0.58
CA SER A 116 -6.37 20.83 0.30
C SER A 116 -5.11 21.47 -0.30
N ALA A 117 -3.93 21.01 0.14
CA ALA A 117 -2.65 21.52 -0.31
C ALA A 117 -2.11 20.84 -1.57
N ASN A 118 -2.78 19.79 -2.10
CA ASN A 118 -2.38 19.16 -3.35
C ASN A 118 -2.43 20.12 -4.54
N ASN A 119 -1.67 19.79 -5.60
CA ASN A 119 -1.50 20.67 -6.76
C ASN A 119 -2.40 20.32 -7.96
N TYR A 120 -3.64 19.86 -7.67
CA TYR A 120 -4.60 19.49 -8.70
C TYR A 120 -5.51 20.62 -9.14
N TYR A 121 -5.63 21.67 -8.32
CA TYR A 121 -6.51 22.81 -8.55
C TYR A 121 -5.78 24.12 -8.27
N GLU A 122 -6.12 25.16 -9.03
CA GLU A 122 -5.53 26.49 -8.83
C GLU A 122 -6.58 27.56 -9.08
N GLY A 123 -6.87 28.37 -8.08
CA GLY A 123 -7.81 29.48 -8.16
C GLY A 123 -9.27 29.10 -8.33
N VAL A 124 -9.62 27.81 -8.25
CA VAL A 124 -11.00 27.30 -8.36
C VAL A 124 -11.53 26.87 -7.00
N THR A 125 -12.82 26.98 -6.81
CA THR A 125 -13.57 26.41 -5.68
C THR A 125 -14.05 25.00 -6.01
N GLN A 126 -14.45 24.26 -4.98
CA GLN A 126 -15.07 22.94 -5.17
C GLN A 126 -16.28 23.00 -6.11
N ALA A 127 -17.19 23.95 -5.89
CA ALA A 127 -18.39 24.10 -6.70
C ALA A 127 -18.05 24.38 -8.18
N GLU A 128 -17.10 25.26 -8.45
CA GLU A 128 -16.63 25.56 -9.81
C GLU A 128 -16.04 24.33 -10.50
N ALA A 129 -15.23 23.53 -9.77
CA ALA A 129 -14.65 22.30 -10.29
C ALA A 129 -15.72 21.24 -10.60
N GLU A 130 -16.66 21.05 -9.69
CA GLU A 130 -17.78 20.11 -9.89
C GLU A 130 -18.66 20.51 -11.07
N ASP A 131 -18.99 21.81 -11.23
CA ASP A 131 -19.78 22.31 -12.34
C ASP A 131 -19.04 22.16 -13.69
N PHE A 132 -17.73 22.43 -13.70
CA PHE A 132 -16.89 22.26 -14.89
C PHE A 132 -16.95 20.82 -15.42
N TYR A 133 -16.68 19.84 -14.56
CA TYR A 133 -16.68 18.42 -14.97
C TYR A 133 -18.09 17.86 -15.21
N ARG A 134 -19.10 18.38 -14.53
CA ARG A 134 -20.50 18.01 -14.80
C ARG A 134 -20.91 18.43 -16.21
N ALA A 135 -20.46 19.58 -16.67
CA ALA A 135 -20.75 20.07 -18.01
C ALA A 135 -20.06 19.27 -19.13
N MET A 136 -18.95 18.55 -18.81
CA MET A 136 -18.27 17.69 -19.77
C MET A 136 -18.89 16.29 -19.89
N ALA A 137 -19.57 15.83 -18.85
CA ALA A 137 -20.10 14.47 -18.79
C ALA A 137 -21.37 14.32 -19.64
N ASP A 138 -21.42 13.26 -20.46
CA ASP A 138 -22.65 12.79 -21.11
C ASP A 138 -23.21 11.58 -20.34
N PRO A 139 -24.35 11.72 -19.64
CA PRO A 139 -24.95 10.60 -18.91
C PRO A 139 -25.42 9.44 -19.80
N ALA A 140 -25.51 9.63 -21.10
CA ALA A 140 -25.92 8.60 -22.05
C ALA A 140 -24.71 7.86 -22.67
N ASP A 141 -23.49 8.30 -22.41
CA ASP A 141 -22.29 7.64 -22.89
C ASP A 141 -22.09 6.27 -22.20
N PRO A 142 -22.09 5.16 -22.93
CA PRO A 142 -21.84 3.84 -22.34
C PRO A 142 -20.38 3.59 -22.00
N GLU A 143 -19.44 4.39 -22.54
CA GLU A 143 -17.99 4.26 -22.38
C GLU A 143 -17.37 5.60 -21.89
N PRO A 144 -17.82 6.14 -20.74
CA PRO A 144 -17.40 7.46 -20.30
C PRO A 144 -15.92 7.47 -19.90
N VAL A 145 -15.18 8.42 -20.45
CA VAL A 145 -13.81 8.66 -20.00
C VAL A 145 -13.78 9.29 -18.61
N SER A 146 -12.69 9.06 -17.85
CA SER A 146 -12.48 9.64 -16.52
C SER A 146 -12.03 11.10 -16.64
N TYR A 147 -12.98 12.02 -16.93
CA TYR A 147 -12.69 13.45 -17.12
C TYR A 147 -11.93 14.05 -15.94
N GLY A 148 -10.82 14.71 -16.23
CA GLY A 148 -9.95 15.36 -15.24
C GLY A 148 -8.78 14.51 -14.76
N LEU A 149 -8.71 13.22 -15.12
CA LEU A 149 -7.75 12.24 -14.62
C LEU A 149 -6.29 12.72 -14.78
N ASN A 150 -5.94 13.31 -15.91
CA ASN A 150 -4.60 13.70 -16.29
C ASN A 150 -4.44 15.22 -16.50
N SER A 151 -5.03 16.01 -15.63
CA SER A 151 -4.98 17.47 -15.75
C SER A 151 -5.02 18.19 -14.41
N LYS A 152 -4.45 19.38 -14.37
CA LYS A 152 -4.68 20.38 -13.32
C LYS A 152 -5.78 21.33 -13.79
N LEU A 153 -6.77 21.60 -12.96
CA LEU A 153 -7.83 22.59 -13.25
C LEU A 153 -7.40 23.96 -12.72
N VAL A 154 -7.37 24.94 -13.59
CA VAL A 154 -6.91 26.29 -13.25
C VAL A 154 -7.94 27.33 -13.64
N LYS A 155 -8.02 28.40 -12.86
CA LYS A 155 -8.79 29.60 -13.17
C LYS A 155 -7.84 30.73 -13.48
N ASP A 156 -7.84 31.18 -14.71
CA ASP A 156 -7.00 32.28 -15.18
C ASP A 156 -7.44 33.63 -14.59
N GLU A 157 -6.61 34.66 -14.71
CA GLU A 157 -6.89 36.01 -14.19
C GLU A 157 -8.17 36.62 -14.74
N ASP A 158 -8.57 36.25 -15.96
CA ASP A 158 -9.83 36.70 -16.59
C ASP A 158 -11.08 35.91 -16.10
N GLY A 159 -10.91 34.96 -15.20
CA GLY A 159 -11.94 34.11 -14.65
C GLY A 159 -12.25 32.85 -15.47
N THR A 160 -11.57 32.63 -16.59
CA THR A 160 -11.76 31.43 -17.42
C THR A 160 -11.18 30.20 -16.71
N ILE A 161 -12.01 29.15 -16.60
CA ILE A 161 -11.58 27.87 -16.02
C ILE A 161 -11.22 26.90 -17.15
N ARG A 162 -10.03 26.30 -17.05
CA ARG A 162 -9.51 25.37 -18.06
C ARG A 162 -8.62 24.31 -17.46
N GLU A 163 -8.43 23.21 -18.20
CA GLU A 163 -7.49 22.15 -17.85
C GLU A 163 -6.08 22.46 -18.39
N ARG A 164 -5.07 22.28 -17.54
CA ARG A 164 -3.68 22.13 -17.94
C ARG A 164 -3.37 20.64 -18.02
N VAL A 165 -3.48 20.07 -19.22
CA VAL A 165 -3.34 18.64 -19.46
C VAL A 165 -1.89 18.18 -19.27
N TRP A 166 -1.68 17.06 -18.62
CA TRP A 166 -0.39 16.42 -18.40
C TRP A 166 -0.04 15.52 -19.59
N LYS A 167 0.77 16.05 -20.48
CA LYS A 167 1.14 15.41 -21.75
C LYS A 167 2.42 16.00 -22.30
N VAL A 168 2.97 15.40 -23.37
CA VAL A 168 4.05 16.02 -24.17
C VAL A 168 3.60 17.39 -24.69
N GLY A 169 4.41 18.41 -24.46
CA GLY A 169 4.10 19.81 -24.80
C GLY A 169 3.08 20.50 -23.88
N GLY A 170 2.61 19.80 -22.84
CA GLY A 170 1.75 20.34 -21.78
C GLY A 170 2.44 20.46 -20.44
N MET A 171 1.66 20.47 -19.35
CA MET A 171 2.20 20.41 -18.00
C MET A 171 2.94 19.10 -17.79
N TYR A 172 4.04 19.10 -17.06
CA TYR A 172 4.97 17.98 -16.82
C TYR A 172 5.71 17.45 -18.07
N SER A 173 5.67 18.17 -19.22
CA SER A 173 6.32 17.75 -20.46
C SER A 173 7.76 17.27 -20.29
N PRO A 174 8.65 17.97 -19.53
CA PRO A 174 10.03 17.53 -19.38
C PRO A 174 10.20 16.12 -18.80
N ALA A 175 9.30 15.72 -17.90
CA ALA A 175 9.29 14.38 -17.33
C ALA A 175 8.59 13.38 -18.28
N ILE A 176 7.45 13.76 -18.84
CA ILE A 176 6.66 12.89 -19.73
C ILE A 176 7.43 12.55 -21.01
N GLU A 177 8.20 13.47 -21.58
CA GLU A 177 9.09 13.21 -22.72
C GLU A 177 10.13 12.11 -22.42
N LYS A 178 10.64 12.06 -21.17
CA LYS A 178 11.55 10.99 -20.74
C LYS A 178 10.81 9.66 -20.58
N ILE A 179 9.58 9.67 -20.08
CA ILE A 179 8.73 8.48 -20.03
C ILE A 179 8.50 7.94 -21.43
N VAL A 180 8.09 8.78 -22.37
CA VAL A 180 7.88 8.41 -23.77
C VAL A 180 9.16 7.85 -24.42
N TYR A 181 10.30 8.50 -24.20
CA TYR A 181 11.59 8.03 -24.73
C TYR A 181 11.88 6.58 -24.27
N TRP A 182 11.68 6.26 -22.99
CA TRP A 182 11.94 4.92 -22.50
C TRP A 182 10.87 3.91 -22.91
N LEU A 183 9.61 4.33 -23.03
CA LEU A 183 8.55 3.50 -23.58
C LEU A 183 8.80 3.13 -25.05
N GLU A 184 9.32 4.06 -25.87
CA GLU A 184 9.73 3.78 -27.25
C GLU A 184 10.88 2.75 -27.32
N LYS A 185 11.84 2.81 -26.36
CA LYS A 185 12.89 1.79 -26.22
C LYS A 185 12.31 0.43 -25.85
N ALA A 186 11.41 0.40 -24.86
CA ALA A 186 10.73 -0.82 -24.42
C ALA A 186 9.90 -1.43 -25.58
N GLN A 187 9.16 -0.60 -26.33
CA GLN A 187 8.41 -1.03 -27.51
C GLN A 187 9.29 -1.71 -28.58
N GLY A 188 10.53 -1.21 -28.73
CA GLY A 188 11.50 -1.76 -29.68
C GLY A 188 11.93 -3.19 -29.38
N VAL A 189 11.81 -3.67 -28.15
CA VAL A 189 12.20 -5.02 -27.71
C VAL A 189 10.99 -5.88 -27.28
N ALA A 190 9.84 -5.26 -27.07
CA ALA A 190 8.61 -5.97 -26.68
C ALA A 190 8.06 -6.81 -27.85
N GLN A 191 7.40 -7.90 -27.49
CA GLN A 191 6.65 -8.76 -28.43
C GLN A 191 5.15 -8.46 -28.31
N GLU A 192 4.35 -8.90 -29.28
CA GLU A 192 2.90 -8.84 -29.18
C GLU A 192 2.39 -9.84 -28.13
N PRO A 193 1.34 -9.48 -27.35
CA PRO A 193 0.50 -8.27 -27.48
C PRO A 193 1.05 -7.02 -26.76
N GLN A 194 2.09 -7.13 -25.94
CA GLN A 194 2.62 -6.04 -25.12
C GLN A 194 3.09 -4.84 -25.95
N LYS A 195 3.65 -5.10 -27.13
CA LYS A 195 4.09 -4.05 -28.05
C LYS A 195 2.95 -3.08 -28.43
N ALA A 196 1.76 -3.62 -28.68
CA ALA A 196 0.58 -2.81 -28.98
C ALA A 196 0.09 -2.02 -27.74
N THR A 197 0.19 -2.62 -26.55
CA THR A 197 -0.12 -1.97 -25.27
C THR A 197 0.78 -0.77 -25.03
N ILE A 198 2.10 -0.92 -25.21
CA ILE A 198 3.07 0.17 -25.07
C ILE A 198 2.79 1.27 -26.10
N ALA A 199 2.44 0.93 -27.34
CA ALA A 199 2.09 1.90 -28.38
C ALA A 199 0.91 2.78 -27.95
N ALA A 200 -0.15 2.18 -27.41
CA ALA A 200 -1.32 2.93 -26.94
C ALA A 200 -0.99 3.86 -25.77
N LEU A 201 -0.10 3.43 -24.86
CA LEU A 201 0.36 4.29 -23.75
C LEU A 201 1.21 5.46 -24.26
N ILE A 202 2.07 5.25 -25.26
CA ILE A 202 2.83 6.33 -25.90
C ILE A 202 1.89 7.35 -26.55
N ASP A 203 0.86 6.88 -27.26
CA ASP A 203 -0.16 7.75 -27.87
C ASP A 203 -0.84 8.61 -26.79
N TYR A 204 -1.26 8.00 -25.69
CA TYR A 204 -1.85 8.71 -24.56
C TYR A 204 -0.96 9.82 -24.01
N TYR A 205 0.33 9.54 -23.75
CA TYR A 205 1.25 10.55 -23.24
C TYR A 205 1.52 11.68 -24.23
N LYS A 206 1.48 11.40 -25.53
CA LYS A 206 1.64 12.38 -26.61
C LYS A 206 0.40 13.25 -26.80
N THR A 207 -0.78 12.66 -26.77
CA THR A 207 -2.05 13.36 -27.05
C THR A 207 -2.68 13.96 -25.80
N GLY A 208 -2.53 13.30 -24.64
CA GLY A 208 -3.29 13.58 -23.43
C GLY A 208 -4.76 13.15 -23.52
N ASN A 209 -5.14 12.40 -24.55
CA ASN A 209 -6.51 11.96 -24.78
C ASN A 209 -6.86 10.75 -23.91
N LEU A 210 -7.90 10.86 -23.11
CA LEU A 210 -8.34 9.81 -22.19
C LEU A 210 -8.90 8.57 -22.89
N HIS A 211 -9.41 8.68 -24.13
CA HIS A 211 -9.75 7.49 -24.92
C HIS A 211 -8.52 6.66 -25.32
N ASP A 212 -7.35 7.31 -25.52
CA ASP A 212 -6.10 6.58 -25.74
C ASP A 212 -5.67 5.84 -24.47
N PHE A 213 -5.95 6.42 -23.28
CA PHE A 213 -5.71 5.76 -21.99
C PHE A 213 -6.64 4.56 -21.77
N ASP A 214 -7.92 4.68 -22.11
CA ASP A 214 -8.88 3.57 -22.06
C ASP A 214 -8.45 2.44 -23.02
N ARG A 215 -8.00 2.78 -24.22
CA ARG A 215 -7.46 1.81 -25.18
C ARG A 215 -6.23 1.09 -24.62
N TYR A 216 -5.30 1.80 -23.98
CA TYR A 216 -4.18 1.21 -23.26
C TYR A 216 -4.65 0.22 -22.19
N ASN A 217 -5.57 0.62 -21.34
CA ASN A 217 -6.13 -0.19 -20.27
C ASN A 217 -6.78 -1.48 -20.80
N ILE A 218 -7.56 -1.40 -21.87
CA ILE A 218 -8.21 -2.56 -22.50
C ILE A 218 -7.17 -3.54 -23.06
N LEU A 219 -6.13 -3.04 -23.76
CA LEU A 219 -5.05 -3.87 -24.29
C LEU A 219 -4.25 -4.52 -23.16
N TRP A 220 -3.98 -3.76 -22.09
CA TRP A 220 -3.26 -4.25 -20.93
C TRP A 220 -4.01 -5.38 -20.20
N VAL A 221 -5.32 -5.23 -19.99
CA VAL A 221 -6.17 -6.27 -19.37
C VAL A 221 -6.16 -7.56 -20.23
N ARG A 222 -6.18 -7.43 -21.55
CA ARG A 222 -6.20 -8.57 -22.48
C ARG A 222 -4.85 -9.29 -22.58
N ASP A 223 -3.76 -8.63 -22.22
CA ASP A 223 -2.45 -9.27 -22.21
C ASP A 223 -2.32 -10.18 -20.97
N THR A 224 -2.52 -11.47 -21.18
CA THR A 224 -2.40 -12.52 -20.14
C THR A 224 -1.17 -13.41 -20.32
N VAL A 225 -0.32 -13.12 -21.33
CA VAL A 225 0.78 -14.02 -21.73
C VAL A 225 2.16 -13.43 -21.52
N SER A 226 2.28 -12.12 -21.37
CA SER A 226 3.57 -11.45 -21.15
C SER A 226 4.15 -11.81 -19.79
N ASN A 227 5.40 -12.27 -19.75
CA ASN A 227 6.10 -12.62 -18.51
C ASN A 227 6.58 -11.41 -17.74
N VAL A 228 6.91 -10.32 -18.43
CA VAL A 228 7.18 -9.00 -17.86
C VAL A 228 5.96 -8.15 -18.14
N ASP A 229 5.39 -7.56 -17.11
CA ASP A 229 4.23 -6.69 -17.23
C ASP A 229 4.53 -5.34 -16.57
N PHE A 230 3.67 -4.36 -16.78
CA PHE A 230 3.88 -3.03 -16.24
C PHE A 230 2.55 -2.30 -16.02
N VAL A 231 2.57 -1.40 -15.05
CA VAL A 231 1.57 -0.36 -14.86
C VAL A 231 2.29 0.97 -15.01
N ASN A 232 1.72 1.90 -15.74
CA ASN A 232 2.32 3.22 -15.90
C ASN A 232 1.26 4.22 -16.37
N GLY A 233 1.11 5.31 -15.64
CA GLY A 233 0.13 6.34 -15.99
C GLY A 233 -0.24 7.25 -14.84
N PHE A 234 -1.25 8.08 -15.08
CA PHE A 234 -1.99 8.78 -14.05
C PHE A 234 -3.20 7.92 -13.70
N ILE A 235 -3.19 7.25 -12.53
CA ILE A 235 -4.04 6.08 -12.28
C ILE A 235 -4.89 6.22 -11.02
N GLU A 236 -4.27 6.51 -9.86
CA GLU A 236 -4.97 6.50 -8.58
C GLU A 236 -5.48 7.88 -8.19
N ASP A 237 -6.78 8.00 -7.96
CA ASP A 237 -7.47 9.27 -7.74
C ASP A 237 -7.82 9.57 -6.27
N TYR A 238 -7.49 8.69 -5.34
CA TYR A 238 -7.75 8.87 -3.91
C TYR A 238 -6.97 10.04 -3.28
N GLY A 239 -5.94 10.57 -3.94
CA GLY A 239 -5.23 11.80 -3.55
C GLY A 239 -5.93 13.10 -3.96
N ASP A 240 -7.04 13.02 -4.68
CA ASP A 240 -7.86 14.17 -5.06
C ASP A 240 -9.09 14.29 -4.17
N PRO A 241 -9.40 15.48 -3.58
CA PRO A 241 -10.59 15.68 -2.76
C PRO A 241 -11.91 15.41 -3.49
N LEU A 242 -11.92 15.43 -4.83
CA LEU A 242 -13.09 15.14 -5.65
C LEU A 242 -13.03 13.77 -6.34
N GLY A 243 -11.97 12.97 -6.12
CA GLY A 243 -11.81 11.66 -6.72
C GLY A 243 -11.79 11.67 -8.25
N ARG A 244 -11.12 12.65 -8.88
CA ARG A 244 -11.09 12.83 -10.34
C ARG A 244 -9.71 12.85 -10.94
N LYS A 245 -8.75 13.43 -10.24
CA LYS A 245 -7.39 13.66 -10.72
C LYS A 245 -6.46 12.62 -10.15
N ALA A 246 -5.69 12.00 -11.04
CA ALA A 246 -4.90 10.86 -10.65
C ALA A 246 -3.43 11.20 -10.39
N SER A 247 -2.86 10.55 -9.37
CA SER A 247 -1.43 10.51 -9.15
C SER A 247 -0.72 9.68 -10.23
N TRP A 248 0.51 10.08 -10.55
CA TRP A 248 1.34 9.29 -11.44
C TRP A 248 1.99 8.13 -10.71
N GLU A 249 1.90 6.94 -11.30
CA GLU A 249 2.56 5.75 -10.79
C GLU A 249 3.19 4.90 -11.89
N SER A 250 4.15 4.08 -11.51
CA SER A 250 4.78 3.09 -12.37
C SER A 250 5.23 1.87 -11.58
N LEU A 251 4.90 0.72 -12.10
CA LEU A 251 5.35 -0.58 -11.61
C LEU A 251 5.77 -1.43 -12.82
N VAL A 252 7.00 -1.91 -12.83
CA VAL A 252 7.43 -3.00 -13.71
C VAL A 252 7.56 -4.27 -12.89
N ASN A 253 7.01 -5.35 -13.38
CA ASN A 253 6.96 -6.61 -12.65
C ASN A 253 7.14 -7.81 -13.58
N PHE A 254 7.40 -8.95 -12.99
CA PHE A 254 7.34 -10.23 -13.67
C PHE A 254 6.59 -11.25 -12.81
N MET A 255 5.96 -12.19 -13.51
CA MET A 255 5.17 -13.23 -12.87
C MET A 255 6.07 -14.14 -12.02
N ASP A 256 5.71 -14.31 -10.75
CA ASP A 256 6.32 -15.34 -9.91
C ASP A 256 5.70 -16.69 -10.25
N LYS A 257 6.44 -17.49 -11.04
CA LYS A 257 5.94 -18.78 -11.53
C LYS A 257 5.73 -19.80 -10.40
N GLU A 258 6.53 -19.73 -9.35
CA GLU A 258 6.41 -20.64 -8.21
C GLU A 258 5.19 -20.29 -7.37
N ALA A 259 5.00 -19.01 -7.05
CA ALA A 259 3.83 -18.53 -6.36
C ALA A 259 2.54 -18.76 -7.18
N CYS A 260 2.56 -18.50 -8.49
CA CYS A 260 1.41 -18.79 -9.36
C CYS A 260 1.06 -20.29 -9.35
N ARG A 261 2.07 -21.19 -9.40
CA ARG A 261 1.81 -22.64 -9.27
C ARG A 261 1.19 -22.97 -7.91
N ARG A 262 1.59 -22.31 -6.85
CA ARG A 262 1.03 -22.49 -5.51
C ARG A 262 -0.46 -22.10 -5.48
N THR A 263 -0.81 -20.95 -6.02
CA THR A 263 -2.22 -20.48 -6.12
C THR A 263 -3.05 -21.34 -7.07
N GLU A 264 -2.47 -21.89 -8.15
CA GLU A 264 -3.14 -22.85 -9.03
C GLU A 264 -3.51 -24.13 -8.29
N VAL A 265 -2.59 -24.72 -7.51
CA VAL A 265 -2.86 -25.90 -6.69
C VAL A 265 -3.98 -25.65 -5.70
N ILE A 266 -3.99 -24.48 -5.04
CA ILE A 266 -5.05 -24.06 -4.12
C ILE A 266 -6.38 -23.97 -4.88
N SER A 267 -6.39 -23.29 -6.01
CA SER A 267 -7.59 -23.08 -6.83
C SER A 267 -8.18 -24.38 -7.39
N GLU A 268 -7.35 -25.30 -7.86
CA GLU A 268 -7.77 -26.63 -8.34
C GLU A 268 -8.41 -27.47 -7.23
N ASN A 269 -8.04 -27.24 -5.97
CA ASN A 269 -8.59 -27.91 -4.81
C ASN A 269 -9.69 -27.10 -4.10
N ALA A 270 -10.15 -25.98 -4.67
CA ALA A 270 -11.10 -25.09 -4.03
C ALA A 270 -12.40 -25.78 -3.57
N GLN A 271 -12.94 -26.71 -4.39
CA GLN A 271 -14.12 -27.47 -4.02
C GLN A 271 -13.85 -28.39 -2.83
N TRP A 272 -12.66 -29.03 -2.76
CA TRP A 272 -12.30 -29.88 -1.62
C TRP A 272 -12.27 -29.05 -0.32
N PHE A 273 -11.67 -27.86 -0.34
CA PHE A 273 -11.61 -26.97 0.82
C PHE A 273 -13.01 -26.52 1.27
N GLU A 274 -13.89 -26.19 0.32
CA GLU A 274 -15.28 -25.82 0.64
C GLU A 274 -16.05 -26.99 1.29
N ASP A 275 -15.95 -28.18 0.69
CA ASP A 275 -16.68 -29.37 1.14
C ASP A 275 -16.24 -29.86 2.53
N HIS A 276 -14.97 -29.64 2.90
CA HIS A 276 -14.38 -30.02 4.18
C HIS A 276 -14.34 -28.89 5.20
N SER A 277 -14.89 -27.72 4.88
CA SER A 277 -14.87 -26.60 5.81
C SER A 277 -15.74 -26.90 7.06
N PRO A 278 -15.39 -26.32 8.23
CA PRO A 278 -16.17 -26.49 9.45
C PRO A 278 -17.53 -25.77 9.41
N VAL A 279 -17.80 -25.04 8.34
CA VAL A 279 -19.04 -24.28 8.10
C VAL A 279 -20.22 -25.24 7.93
N ASP A 280 -21.41 -24.81 8.37
CA ASP A 280 -22.63 -25.58 8.15
C ASP A 280 -22.87 -25.86 6.66
N SER A 281 -23.28 -27.09 6.33
CA SER A 281 -23.50 -27.55 4.96
C SER A 281 -24.50 -26.69 4.18
N ALA A 282 -25.47 -26.06 4.89
CA ALA A 282 -26.42 -25.12 4.30
C ALA A 282 -25.76 -23.84 3.74
N TYR A 283 -24.60 -23.46 4.28
CA TYR A 283 -23.88 -22.25 3.92
C TYR A 283 -22.61 -22.51 3.10
N ARG A 284 -22.33 -23.77 2.73
CA ARG A 284 -21.26 -24.11 1.79
C ARG A 284 -21.73 -23.95 0.35
N LYS A 285 -20.85 -23.45 -0.51
CA LYS A 285 -21.13 -23.40 -1.95
C LYS A 285 -21.15 -24.81 -2.55
N LYS A 286 -22.17 -25.09 -3.33
CA LYS A 286 -22.28 -26.35 -4.08
C LYS A 286 -21.24 -26.49 -5.18
N VAL A 287 -20.87 -25.38 -5.78
CA VAL A 287 -19.85 -25.31 -6.84
C VAL A 287 -18.98 -24.08 -6.56
N VAL A 288 -17.71 -24.32 -6.31
CA VAL A 288 -16.70 -23.28 -6.15
C VAL A 288 -15.95 -23.14 -7.47
N LYS A 289 -15.92 -21.92 -8.00
CA LYS A 289 -14.98 -21.58 -9.06
C LYS A 289 -13.73 -21.05 -8.39
N GLY A 290 -12.63 -21.79 -8.50
CA GLY A 290 -11.35 -21.32 -7.99
C GLY A 290 -10.95 -19.99 -8.64
N VAL A 291 -10.46 -19.08 -7.83
CA VAL A 291 -9.87 -17.81 -8.30
C VAL A 291 -8.37 -17.99 -8.18
N SER A 292 -7.65 -17.92 -9.31
CA SER A 292 -6.18 -17.85 -9.27
C SER A 292 -5.78 -16.39 -9.14
N ALA A 293 -5.23 -16.01 -8.02
CA ALA A 293 -4.55 -14.73 -7.91
C ALA A 293 -3.22 -14.79 -8.69
N LYS A 294 -2.91 -13.75 -9.46
CA LYS A 294 -1.59 -13.62 -10.08
C LYS A 294 -0.65 -13.02 -9.04
N VAL A 295 0.38 -13.78 -8.70
CA VAL A 295 1.46 -13.30 -7.84
C VAL A 295 2.59 -12.80 -8.71
N ILE A 296 3.05 -11.58 -8.42
CA ILE A 296 4.12 -10.92 -9.16
C ILE A 296 5.26 -10.50 -8.26
N THR A 297 6.44 -10.40 -8.84
CA THR A 297 7.62 -9.79 -8.24
C THR A 297 7.81 -8.40 -8.84
N ALA A 298 7.77 -7.36 -8.02
CA ALA A 298 8.09 -6.01 -8.44
C ALA A 298 9.57 -5.93 -8.84
N ALA A 299 9.82 -5.48 -10.06
CA ALA A 299 11.16 -5.27 -10.59
C ALA A 299 11.61 -3.81 -10.44
N MET A 300 10.69 -2.85 -10.64
CA MET A 300 10.96 -1.42 -10.52
C MET A 300 9.66 -0.70 -10.16
N LEU A 301 9.76 0.21 -9.22
CA LEU A 301 8.66 1.01 -8.71
C LEU A 301 8.95 2.50 -8.86
N GLY A 302 7.92 3.31 -9.09
CA GLY A 302 8.04 4.76 -9.19
C GLY A 302 6.70 5.46 -8.96
N GLY A 303 6.76 6.75 -8.65
CA GLY A 303 5.57 7.54 -8.37
C GLY A 303 4.83 7.06 -7.13
N ASP A 304 3.53 6.93 -7.20
CA ASP A 304 2.67 6.56 -6.06
C ASP A 304 2.92 5.14 -5.52
N CYS A 305 3.50 4.27 -6.34
CA CYS A 305 3.97 2.95 -5.91
C CYS A 305 5.29 2.97 -5.14
N TYR A 306 5.94 4.13 -4.95
CA TYR A 306 7.30 4.19 -4.40
C TYR A 306 7.54 5.45 -3.58
N PRO A 307 8.22 5.39 -2.41
CA PRO A 307 8.74 4.21 -1.69
C PRO A 307 7.69 3.45 -0.87
N ALA A 308 6.54 4.06 -0.56
CA ALA A 308 5.41 3.36 0.05
C ALA A 308 4.69 2.55 -1.03
N THR A 309 4.79 1.22 -0.94
CA THR A 309 4.32 0.34 -2.01
C THR A 309 3.07 -0.42 -1.57
N PRO A 310 2.01 -0.48 -2.41
CA PRO A 310 0.87 -1.36 -2.16
C PRO A 310 1.30 -2.83 -2.21
N ILE A 311 0.65 -3.67 -1.43
CA ILE A 311 0.87 -5.13 -1.43
C ILE A 311 0.12 -5.84 -2.56
N GLY A 312 -0.83 -5.15 -3.18
CA GLY A 312 -1.60 -5.64 -4.31
C GLY A 312 -2.24 -4.50 -5.10
N ILE A 313 -2.62 -4.79 -6.33
CA ILE A 313 -3.31 -3.86 -7.22
C ILE A 313 -4.45 -4.56 -7.94
N ASN A 314 -5.52 -3.81 -8.24
CA ASN A 314 -6.65 -4.28 -9.06
C ASN A 314 -7.05 -3.18 -10.05
N LEU A 315 -6.61 -3.28 -11.28
CA LEU A 315 -6.75 -2.27 -12.32
C LEU A 315 -7.40 -2.83 -13.60
N PRO A 316 -7.97 -1.97 -14.45
CA PRO A 316 -8.10 -0.51 -14.37
C PRO A 316 -9.20 -0.07 -13.42
N ASN A 317 -9.21 1.24 -13.06
CA ASN A 317 -10.22 1.83 -12.18
C ASN A 317 -11.54 2.17 -12.91
N ALA A 318 -11.54 2.29 -14.23
CA ALA A 318 -12.74 2.59 -15.03
C ALA A 318 -13.79 1.47 -14.96
N ASP A 319 -14.93 1.71 -14.36
CA ASP A 319 -16.00 0.74 -14.11
C ASP A 319 -16.53 0.06 -15.40
N TRP A 320 -16.70 0.82 -16.48
CA TRP A 320 -17.18 0.27 -17.73
C TRP A 320 -16.16 -0.70 -18.36
N ILE A 321 -14.85 -0.41 -18.25
CA ILE A 321 -13.79 -1.33 -18.72
C ILE A 321 -13.78 -2.60 -17.87
N ARG A 322 -13.88 -2.48 -16.55
CA ARG A 322 -14.00 -3.64 -15.66
C ARG A 322 -15.19 -4.53 -16.03
N LYS A 323 -16.32 -3.91 -16.29
CA LYS A 323 -17.56 -4.62 -16.65
C LYS A 323 -17.44 -5.36 -17.98
N GLU A 324 -16.89 -4.73 -19.01
CA GLU A 324 -16.89 -5.25 -20.39
C GLU A 324 -15.62 -6.03 -20.75
N HIS A 325 -14.49 -5.68 -20.18
CA HIS A 325 -13.19 -6.25 -20.51
C HIS A 325 -12.53 -6.96 -19.32
N GLY A 326 -13.01 -6.78 -18.10
CA GLY A 326 -12.44 -7.35 -16.90
C GLY A 326 -11.38 -6.47 -16.25
N SER A 327 -10.65 -7.05 -15.30
CA SER A 327 -9.55 -6.40 -14.58
C SER A 327 -8.42 -7.39 -14.32
N LYS A 328 -7.22 -6.88 -14.04
CA LYS A 328 -6.11 -7.67 -13.49
C LYS A 328 -5.99 -7.38 -12.00
N SER A 329 -6.08 -8.45 -11.21
CA SER A 329 -5.78 -8.42 -9.77
C SER A 329 -4.45 -9.15 -9.55
N VAL A 330 -3.52 -8.52 -8.86
CA VAL A 330 -2.19 -9.09 -8.60
C VAL A 330 -1.75 -8.79 -7.17
N THR A 331 -1.06 -9.75 -6.57
CA THR A 331 -0.37 -9.60 -5.28
C THR A 331 1.12 -9.42 -5.51
N ILE A 332 1.75 -8.50 -4.78
CA ILE A 332 3.17 -8.16 -4.95
C ILE A 332 3.98 -8.81 -3.84
N ASP A 333 4.49 -10.01 -4.09
CA ASP A 333 5.11 -10.89 -3.10
C ASP A 333 6.36 -10.29 -2.43
N ASN A 334 7.29 -9.75 -3.22
CA ASN A 334 8.54 -9.24 -2.68
C ASN A 334 8.39 -7.95 -1.85
N ILE A 335 7.29 -7.24 -1.97
CA ILE A 335 6.99 -6.07 -1.12
C ILE A 335 6.56 -6.52 0.28
N THR A 336 5.68 -7.49 0.37
CA THR A 336 5.30 -8.11 1.64
C THR A 336 6.53 -8.65 2.36
N TYR A 337 7.40 -9.34 1.61
CA TYR A 337 8.69 -9.84 2.14
C TYR A 337 9.62 -8.72 2.63
N ALA A 338 9.77 -7.63 1.85
CA ALA A 338 10.62 -6.50 2.24
C ALA A 338 10.13 -5.85 3.53
N TYR A 339 8.82 -5.65 3.70
CA TYR A 339 8.25 -5.13 4.94
C TYR A 339 8.46 -6.09 6.12
N ALA A 340 8.31 -7.39 5.91
CA ALA A 340 8.60 -8.39 6.93
C ALA A 340 10.08 -8.38 7.34
N GLN A 341 11.01 -8.33 6.38
CA GLN A 341 12.45 -8.28 6.66
C GLN A 341 12.86 -6.99 7.39
N ALA A 342 12.32 -5.85 7.04
CA ALA A 342 12.54 -4.61 7.77
C ALA A 342 12.10 -4.71 9.24
N ALA A 343 11.01 -5.41 9.50
CA ALA A 343 10.52 -5.67 10.86
C ALA A 343 11.38 -6.71 11.62
N HIS A 344 11.96 -7.71 10.93
CA HIS A 344 12.75 -8.78 11.55
C HIS A 344 14.17 -8.35 11.94
N GLY A 345 14.81 -7.47 11.17
CA GLY A 345 16.20 -7.06 11.40
C GLY A 345 16.42 -6.13 12.60
N ASP A 346 15.36 -5.63 13.22
CA ASP A 346 15.39 -4.53 14.19
C ASP A 346 15.09 -4.97 15.64
N GLY A 347 15.22 -6.27 15.95
CA GLY A 347 14.97 -6.81 17.30
C GLY A 347 13.49 -6.92 17.67
N PHE A 348 12.59 -6.79 16.70
CA PHE A 348 11.15 -6.80 16.96
C PHE A 348 10.65 -8.15 17.51
N LEU A 349 11.08 -9.27 16.93
CA LEU A 349 10.70 -10.60 17.40
C LEU A 349 11.29 -10.91 18.77
N GLU A 350 12.54 -10.50 19.02
CA GLU A 350 13.19 -10.64 20.32
C GLU A 350 12.47 -9.83 21.39
N GLU A 351 11.95 -8.67 21.04
CA GLU A 351 11.24 -7.78 21.96
C GLU A 351 9.84 -8.29 22.30
N PHE A 352 9.08 -8.76 21.33
CA PHE A 352 7.65 -9.05 21.52
C PHE A 352 7.30 -10.52 21.59
N MET A 353 8.16 -11.43 21.14
CA MET A 353 7.92 -12.86 21.18
C MET A 353 8.79 -13.56 22.23
N LEU A 354 8.14 -14.04 23.29
CA LEU A 354 8.83 -14.58 24.47
C LEU A 354 9.63 -15.86 24.16
N ARG A 355 9.02 -16.79 23.39
CA ARG A 355 9.57 -18.12 23.21
C ARG A 355 10.59 -18.21 22.08
N PRO A 356 11.83 -18.65 22.33
CA PRO A 356 12.84 -18.81 21.27
C PRO A 356 12.38 -19.75 20.14
N GLU A 357 11.70 -20.84 20.47
CA GLU A 357 11.19 -21.82 19.50
C GLU A 357 10.18 -21.22 18.52
N ASP A 358 9.36 -20.26 18.96
CA ASP A 358 8.42 -19.56 18.08
C ASP A 358 9.16 -18.58 17.16
N ARG A 359 10.21 -17.90 17.66
CA ARG A 359 11.07 -17.04 16.84
C ARG A 359 11.80 -17.85 15.77
N GLU A 360 12.45 -18.97 16.14
CA GLU A 360 13.13 -19.86 15.19
C GLU A 360 12.17 -20.39 14.11
N ARG A 361 10.94 -20.69 14.50
CA ARG A 361 9.91 -21.17 13.59
C ARG A 361 9.47 -20.07 12.61
N ILE A 362 9.32 -18.85 13.09
CA ILE A 362 9.00 -17.68 12.26
C ILE A 362 10.16 -17.33 11.33
N ASP A 363 11.40 -17.34 11.83
CA ASP A 363 12.58 -17.09 11.00
C ASP A 363 12.69 -18.10 9.85
N LYS A 364 12.35 -19.35 10.11
CA LYS A 364 12.45 -20.43 9.12
C LYS A 364 11.27 -20.45 8.14
N TYR A 365 10.08 -20.20 8.61
CA TYR A 365 8.84 -20.46 7.85
C TYR A 365 7.95 -19.23 7.68
N GLY A 366 8.24 -18.12 8.32
CA GLY A 366 7.36 -16.96 8.39
C GLY A 366 6.96 -16.42 7.02
N LYS A 367 7.92 -16.39 6.05
CA LYS A 367 7.58 -15.97 4.68
C LYS A 367 6.59 -16.93 4.02
N LEU A 368 6.87 -18.23 4.03
CA LEU A 368 5.97 -19.22 3.43
C LEU A 368 4.59 -19.24 4.10
N ALA A 369 4.56 -19.03 5.41
CA ALA A 369 3.34 -18.97 6.19
C ALA A 369 2.47 -17.75 5.82
N ASP A 370 3.09 -16.59 5.68
CA ASP A 370 2.44 -15.35 5.26
C ASP A 370 1.91 -15.42 3.82
N ASP A 371 2.74 -15.92 2.91
CA ASP A 371 2.36 -16.13 1.51
C ASP A 371 1.13 -17.04 1.39
N LEU A 372 1.16 -18.20 2.08
CA LEU A 372 0.04 -19.15 2.03
C LEU A 372 -1.20 -18.66 2.75
N HIS A 373 -1.04 -17.92 3.85
CA HIS A 373 -2.18 -17.30 4.52
C HIS A 373 -2.87 -16.33 3.55
N THR A 374 -2.11 -15.46 2.90
CA THR A 374 -2.61 -14.52 1.89
C THR A 374 -3.25 -15.27 0.70
N ASP A 375 -2.56 -16.28 0.14
CA ASP A 375 -3.10 -17.06 -0.98
C ASP A 375 -4.44 -17.74 -0.63
N LEU A 376 -4.55 -18.32 0.56
CA LEU A 376 -5.77 -18.96 1.04
C LEU A 376 -6.88 -17.94 1.33
N HIS A 377 -6.54 -16.79 1.90
CA HIS A 377 -7.43 -15.67 2.16
C HIS A 377 -8.07 -15.18 0.84
N GLU A 378 -7.25 -14.87 -0.15
CA GLU A 378 -7.70 -14.30 -1.42
C GLU A 378 -8.37 -15.33 -2.34
N CYS A 379 -7.72 -16.49 -2.55
CA CYS A 379 -8.21 -17.47 -3.51
C CYS A 379 -9.45 -18.23 -3.03
N LEU A 380 -9.54 -18.49 -1.75
CA LEU A 380 -10.60 -19.31 -1.16
C LEU A 380 -11.44 -18.54 -0.14
N GLY A 381 -10.82 -17.79 0.75
CA GLY A 381 -11.48 -17.07 1.83
C GLY A 381 -12.66 -16.25 1.33
N HIS A 382 -12.40 -15.24 0.52
CA HIS A 382 -13.45 -14.40 -0.07
C HIS A 382 -14.41 -15.17 -1.00
N GLY A 383 -13.90 -16.22 -1.65
CA GLY A 383 -14.67 -17.04 -2.58
C GLY A 383 -15.59 -18.07 -1.92
N SER A 384 -15.41 -18.39 -0.63
CA SER A 384 -16.11 -19.46 0.09
C SER A 384 -17.49 -19.05 0.61
N GLY A 385 -18.29 -20.05 0.98
CA GLY A 385 -19.59 -19.86 1.62
C GLY A 385 -20.64 -19.24 0.72
N GLN A 386 -21.90 -19.31 1.13
CA GLN A 386 -23.04 -18.72 0.43
C GLN A 386 -24.04 -18.12 1.42
N LEU A 387 -24.81 -17.14 0.94
CA LEU A 387 -25.89 -16.54 1.70
C LEU A 387 -27.11 -17.48 1.77
N ALA A 388 -27.87 -17.40 2.86
CA ALA A 388 -29.15 -18.06 2.99
C ALA A 388 -30.18 -17.46 1.99
N PRO A 389 -31.19 -18.25 1.59
CA PRO A 389 -32.24 -17.75 0.71
C PRO A 389 -32.91 -16.49 1.26
N GLY A 390 -32.95 -15.43 0.47
CA GLY A 390 -33.57 -14.15 0.82
C GLY A 390 -32.62 -13.11 1.44
N VAL A 391 -31.41 -13.47 1.81
CA VAL A 391 -30.37 -12.54 2.28
C VAL A 391 -29.66 -11.90 1.09
N LYS A 392 -29.47 -10.57 1.12
CA LYS A 392 -28.94 -9.80 -0.01
C LYS A 392 -27.48 -9.37 0.14
N GLY A 393 -26.88 -9.54 1.36
CA GLY A 393 -25.48 -9.23 1.63
C GLY A 393 -25.18 -7.85 2.21
N GLY A 394 -26.19 -7.00 2.39
CA GLY A 394 -26.05 -5.66 3.01
C GLY A 394 -26.54 -5.57 4.46
N GLU A 395 -27.00 -6.67 5.03
CA GLU A 395 -27.67 -6.71 6.33
C GLU A 395 -26.76 -6.36 7.49
N LEU A 396 -25.46 -6.66 7.38
CA LEU A 396 -24.46 -6.41 8.43
C LEU A 396 -23.99 -4.96 8.49
N LYS A 397 -24.39 -4.10 7.54
CA LYS A 397 -24.11 -2.67 7.52
C LYS A 397 -22.62 -2.34 7.73
N ASN A 398 -22.32 -1.50 8.72
CA ASN A 398 -20.94 -1.06 9.07
C ASN A 398 -20.04 -2.18 9.64
N TYR A 399 -20.56 -3.35 9.95
CA TYR A 399 -19.76 -4.51 10.40
C TYR A 399 -19.37 -5.45 9.24
N THR A 400 -19.88 -5.20 8.03
CA THR A 400 -19.69 -6.07 6.86
C THR A 400 -18.22 -6.29 6.55
N SER A 401 -17.42 -5.23 6.45
CA SER A 401 -16.00 -5.32 6.10
C SER A 401 -15.20 -6.10 7.16
N THR A 402 -15.35 -5.77 8.43
CA THR A 402 -14.65 -6.47 9.52
C THR A 402 -14.97 -7.97 9.53
N LEU A 403 -16.24 -8.34 9.36
CA LEU A 403 -16.68 -9.75 9.39
C LEU A 403 -16.28 -10.50 8.12
N GLU A 404 -16.24 -9.82 6.97
CA GLU A 404 -15.76 -10.42 5.72
C GLU A 404 -14.27 -10.73 5.78
N GLU A 405 -13.46 -9.76 6.24
CA GLU A 405 -12.02 -9.96 6.44
C GLU A 405 -11.74 -11.03 7.50
N ALA A 406 -12.51 -11.04 8.59
CA ALA A 406 -12.40 -12.10 9.60
C ALA A 406 -12.75 -13.48 9.03
N ARG A 407 -13.73 -13.58 8.16
CA ARG A 407 -14.13 -14.83 7.51
C ARG A 407 -13.04 -15.34 6.57
N ALA A 408 -12.44 -14.46 5.78
CA ALA A 408 -11.38 -14.80 4.85
C ALA A 408 -10.10 -15.22 5.59
N ASP A 409 -9.68 -14.48 6.62
CA ASP A 409 -8.55 -14.82 7.49
C ASP A 409 -8.77 -16.15 8.22
N LEU A 410 -9.95 -16.37 8.78
CA LEU A 410 -10.29 -17.62 9.47
C LEU A 410 -10.25 -18.82 8.53
N PHE A 411 -10.68 -18.66 7.29
CA PHE A 411 -10.59 -19.69 6.27
C PHE A 411 -9.12 -20.03 5.98
N GLY A 412 -8.31 -19.02 5.75
CA GLY A 412 -6.87 -19.16 5.52
C GLY A 412 -6.15 -19.82 6.69
N LEU A 413 -6.32 -19.30 7.90
CA LEU A 413 -5.70 -19.83 9.11
C LEU A 413 -6.13 -21.28 9.40
N TYR A 414 -7.42 -21.59 9.30
CA TYR A 414 -7.93 -22.94 9.54
C TYR A 414 -7.30 -23.97 8.61
N TYR A 415 -7.19 -23.64 7.32
CA TYR A 415 -6.63 -24.56 6.32
C TYR A 415 -5.11 -24.58 6.28
N LEU A 416 -4.43 -23.51 6.63
CA LEU A 416 -2.97 -23.53 6.77
C LEU A 416 -2.51 -24.62 7.76
N GLY A 417 -3.29 -24.86 8.82
CA GLY A 417 -3.05 -25.93 9.79
C GLY A 417 -3.66 -27.29 9.43
N ASP A 418 -4.11 -27.48 8.19
CA ASP A 418 -4.69 -28.77 7.75
C ASP A 418 -3.61 -29.69 7.15
N PRO A 419 -3.59 -31.00 7.51
CA PRO A 419 -2.71 -31.98 6.88
C PRO A 419 -2.80 -32.02 5.35
N LYS A 420 -3.92 -31.59 4.76
CA LYS A 420 -4.10 -31.47 3.31
C LYS A 420 -3.04 -30.56 2.66
N MET A 421 -2.59 -29.53 3.36
CA MET A 421 -1.54 -28.64 2.86
C MET A 421 -0.20 -29.38 2.67
N VAL A 422 0.12 -30.31 3.55
CA VAL A 422 1.28 -31.21 3.42
C VAL A 422 1.08 -32.19 2.26
N GLU A 423 -0.11 -32.81 2.16
CA GLU A 423 -0.46 -33.73 1.08
C GLU A 423 -0.33 -33.08 -0.31
N LEU A 424 -0.76 -31.83 -0.44
CA LEU A 424 -0.65 -31.04 -1.68
C LEU A 424 0.77 -30.56 -1.97
N GLY A 425 1.72 -30.77 -1.04
CA GLY A 425 3.09 -30.31 -1.18
C GLY A 425 3.26 -28.78 -1.06
N LEU A 426 2.28 -28.09 -0.46
CA LEU A 426 2.28 -26.63 -0.26
C LEU A 426 3.12 -26.23 0.96
N ILE A 427 3.16 -27.08 1.98
CA ILE A 427 4.00 -26.91 3.18
C ILE A 427 4.80 -28.19 3.47
N PRO A 428 6.03 -28.08 4.03
CA PRO A 428 6.82 -29.24 4.42
C PRO A 428 6.32 -29.91 5.71
N SER A 429 5.72 -29.14 6.61
CA SER A 429 5.16 -29.59 7.88
C SER A 429 4.17 -28.56 8.43
N LEU A 430 3.40 -28.94 9.46
CA LEU A 430 2.50 -28.04 10.17
C LEU A 430 3.22 -26.93 10.97
N ASP A 431 4.54 -26.98 11.11
CA ASP A 431 5.32 -25.89 11.71
C ASP A 431 5.13 -24.55 10.97
N VAL A 432 4.82 -24.60 9.68
CA VAL A 432 4.47 -23.42 8.89
C VAL A 432 3.22 -22.74 9.47
N ALA A 433 2.17 -23.53 9.75
CA ALA A 433 0.96 -23.01 10.38
C ALA A 433 1.20 -22.51 11.81
N TYR A 434 2.06 -23.18 12.57
CA TYR A 434 2.37 -22.78 13.94
C TYR A 434 3.16 -21.47 13.98
N ALA A 435 4.03 -21.21 13.00
CA ALA A 435 4.67 -19.92 12.82
C ALA A 435 3.64 -18.81 12.61
N GLU A 436 2.67 -19.03 11.71
CA GLU A 436 1.62 -18.05 11.44
C GLU A 436 0.71 -17.84 12.66
N TYR A 437 0.31 -18.90 13.34
CA TYR A 437 -0.57 -18.79 14.51
C TYR A 437 0.07 -17.97 15.63
N ALA A 438 1.34 -18.22 15.95
CA ALA A 438 2.06 -17.46 16.96
C ALA A 438 2.15 -15.97 16.59
N ARG A 439 2.51 -15.67 15.34
CA ARG A 439 2.60 -14.31 14.81
C ARG A 439 1.25 -13.61 14.78
N TYR A 440 0.21 -14.29 14.28
CA TYR A 440 -1.14 -13.75 14.14
C TYR A 440 -1.75 -13.37 15.50
N ILE A 441 -1.65 -14.26 16.48
CA ILE A 441 -2.15 -14.02 17.85
C ILE A 441 -1.39 -12.86 18.50
N MET A 442 -0.07 -12.84 18.43
CA MET A 442 0.73 -11.73 18.95
C MET A 442 0.33 -10.39 18.29
N ASN A 443 0.18 -10.38 16.99
CA ASN A 443 -0.21 -9.17 16.26
C ASN A 443 -1.63 -8.73 16.62
N GLY A 444 -2.60 -9.62 16.59
CA GLY A 444 -4.00 -9.30 16.88
C GLY A 444 -4.26 -8.80 18.30
N MET A 445 -3.54 -9.34 19.27
CA MET A 445 -3.72 -8.99 20.68
C MET A 445 -2.81 -7.84 21.15
N MET A 446 -1.65 -7.62 20.52
CA MET A 446 -0.64 -6.74 21.08
C MET A 446 0.04 -5.83 20.06
N THR A 447 0.82 -6.35 19.12
CA THR A 447 1.77 -5.53 18.36
C THR A 447 1.14 -4.57 17.37
N GLN A 448 -0.04 -4.85 16.83
CA GLN A 448 -0.77 -3.90 15.98
C GLN A 448 -1.18 -2.62 16.72
N LEU A 449 -1.23 -2.63 18.05
CA LEU A 449 -1.53 -1.44 18.86
C LEU A 449 -0.52 -0.31 18.64
N ALA A 450 0.71 -0.63 18.21
CA ALA A 450 1.72 0.36 17.84
C ALA A 450 1.27 1.34 16.72
N ARG A 451 0.25 0.96 15.94
CA ARG A 451 -0.30 1.76 14.84
C ARG A 451 -1.47 2.66 15.26
N ILE A 452 -1.91 2.58 16.52
CA ILE A 452 -3.07 3.30 17.03
C ILE A 452 -2.58 4.49 17.88
N GLU A 453 -3.20 5.64 17.70
CA GLU A 453 -2.93 6.82 18.51
C GLU A 453 -3.40 6.63 19.96
N PRO A 454 -2.67 7.18 20.95
CA PRO A 454 -3.08 7.11 22.35
C PRO A 454 -4.52 7.59 22.58
N GLY A 455 -5.31 6.76 23.26
CA GLY A 455 -6.70 7.07 23.58
C GLY A 455 -7.72 6.77 22.48
N LYS A 456 -7.27 6.24 21.33
CA LYS A 456 -8.16 5.77 20.25
C LYS A 456 -8.46 4.28 20.37
N ASN A 457 -9.59 3.88 19.79
CA ASN A 457 -9.97 2.48 19.61
C ASN A 457 -9.52 1.97 18.24
N VAL A 458 -9.67 0.65 18.00
CA VAL A 458 -9.41 0.04 16.71
C VAL A 458 -10.55 0.41 15.74
N GLU A 459 -10.23 1.03 14.61
CA GLU A 459 -11.22 1.47 13.61
C GLU A 459 -11.09 0.72 12.28
N GLU A 460 -9.87 0.43 11.84
CA GLU A 460 -9.57 -0.19 10.54
C GLU A 460 -10.00 -1.68 10.51
N ALA A 461 -10.61 -2.12 9.41
CA ALA A 461 -11.26 -3.42 9.29
C ALA A 461 -10.32 -4.61 9.49
N HIS A 462 -9.11 -4.58 8.92
CA HIS A 462 -8.13 -5.65 9.08
C HIS A 462 -7.50 -5.69 10.48
N MET A 463 -7.38 -4.57 11.15
CA MET A 463 -6.96 -4.53 12.55
C MET A 463 -8.06 -5.06 13.47
N ARG A 464 -9.33 -4.72 13.17
CA ARG A 464 -10.50 -5.26 13.88
C ARG A 464 -10.61 -6.76 13.71
N ASN A 465 -10.45 -7.29 12.49
CA ASN A 465 -10.57 -8.73 12.27
C ASN A 465 -9.51 -9.52 13.05
N ARG A 466 -8.24 -9.08 13.03
CA ARG A 466 -7.15 -9.74 13.76
C ARG A 466 -7.39 -9.74 15.27
N LYS A 467 -7.81 -8.59 15.80
CA LYS A 467 -8.14 -8.47 17.22
C LYS A 467 -9.33 -9.36 17.57
N LEU A 468 -10.38 -9.34 16.77
CA LEU A 468 -11.58 -10.15 16.93
C LEU A 468 -11.24 -11.64 17.04
N ILE A 469 -10.47 -12.16 16.11
CA ILE A 469 -10.09 -13.57 16.05
C ILE A 469 -9.23 -13.95 17.27
N ALA A 470 -8.20 -13.16 17.54
CA ALA A 470 -7.26 -13.44 18.62
C ALA A 470 -7.92 -13.39 20.01
N GLU A 471 -8.67 -12.33 20.31
CA GLU A 471 -9.36 -12.16 21.59
C GLU A 471 -10.47 -13.22 21.80
N TRP A 472 -11.22 -13.53 20.74
CA TRP A 472 -12.24 -14.57 20.82
C TRP A 472 -11.62 -15.94 21.09
N CYS A 473 -10.54 -16.30 20.40
CA CYS A 473 -9.82 -17.55 20.64
C CYS A 473 -9.23 -17.60 22.05
N TYR A 474 -8.69 -16.47 22.54
CA TYR A 474 -8.21 -16.37 23.92
C TYR A 474 -9.33 -16.65 24.93
N GLU A 475 -10.48 -16.00 24.81
CA GLU A 475 -11.60 -16.17 25.75
C GLU A 475 -12.16 -17.61 25.69
N GLN A 476 -12.37 -18.15 24.47
CA GLN A 476 -12.93 -19.50 24.30
C GLN A 476 -11.95 -20.62 24.66
N GLY A 477 -10.65 -20.40 24.51
CA GLY A 477 -9.60 -21.34 24.85
C GLY A 477 -9.11 -21.28 26.29
N LYS A 478 -9.65 -20.36 27.11
CA LYS A 478 -9.17 -20.08 28.46
C LYS A 478 -9.20 -21.29 29.40
N ALA A 479 -10.23 -22.13 29.32
CA ALA A 479 -10.36 -23.32 30.15
C ALA A 479 -9.24 -24.34 29.92
N ASP A 480 -8.72 -24.39 28.69
CA ASP A 480 -7.65 -25.30 28.27
C ASP A 480 -6.28 -24.61 28.20
N ASN A 481 -6.21 -23.34 28.60
CA ASN A 481 -5.00 -22.51 28.53
C ASN A 481 -4.35 -22.50 27.13
N VAL A 482 -5.17 -22.37 26.09
CA VAL A 482 -4.71 -22.43 24.69
C VAL A 482 -3.82 -21.22 24.35
N ILE A 483 -4.22 -20.05 24.80
CA ILE A 483 -3.47 -18.79 24.69
C ILE A 483 -3.29 -18.23 26.10
N GLU A 484 -2.12 -17.71 26.40
CA GLU A 484 -1.78 -17.22 27.73
C GLU A 484 -1.08 -15.85 27.68
N TRP A 485 -1.48 -14.97 28.60
CA TRP A 485 -0.73 -13.75 28.91
C TRP A 485 0.34 -14.05 29.95
N ILE A 486 1.57 -13.67 29.68
CA ILE A 486 2.71 -13.86 30.57
C ILE A 486 3.35 -12.50 30.87
N GLU A 487 3.54 -12.19 32.15
CA GLU A 487 4.36 -11.07 32.58
C GLU A 487 5.77 -11.59 32.95
N GLN A 488 6.79 -11.07 32.28
CA GLN A 488 8.19 -11.42 32.55
C GLN A 488 9.08 -10.18 32.42
N ASP A 489 9.91 -9.95 33.41
CA ASP A 489 10.86 -8.82 33.46
C ASP A 489 10.19 -7.45 33.27
N GLY A 490 8.95 -7.29 33.76
CA GLY A 490 8.17 -6.08 33.64
C GLY A 490 7.55 -5.84 32.26
N LYS A 491 7.57 -6.85 31.38
CA LYS A 491 6.97 -6.81 30.05
C LYS A 491 5.87 -7.84 29.92
N THR A 492 4.84 -7.49 29.18
CA THR A 492 3.69 -8.36 28.86
C THR A 492 3.95 -9.09 27.53
N TYR A 493 3.64 -10.38 27.51
CA TYR A 493 3.72 -11.24 26.33
C TYR A 493 2.44 -12.05 26.18
N VAL A 494 2.14 -12.43 24.94
CA VAL A 494 1.09 -13.40 24.62
C VAL A 494 1.72 -14.60 23.94
N VAL A 495 1.36 -15.82 24.37
CA VAL A 495 1.90 -17.07 23.85
C VAL A 495 0.80 -18.06 23.52
N VAL A 496 1.05 -18.92 22.55
CA VAL A 496 0.16 -20.04 22.20
C VAL A 496 0.73 -21.32 22.82
N ASN A 497 -0.06 -21.99 23.67
CA ASN A 497 0.32 -23.21 24.35
C ASN A 497 -0.11 -24.48 23.60
N ASP A 498 -1.20 -24.42 22.84
CA ASP A 498 -1.74 -25.58 22.10
C ASP A 498 -2.23 -25.15 20.70
N TYR A 499 -1.40 -25.38 19.71
CA TYR A 499 -1.70 -25.03 18.31
C TYR A 499 -2.82 -25.88 17.72
N THR A 500 -2.98 -27.14 18.16
CA THR A 500 -4.04 -28.03 17.69
C THR A 500 -5.41 -27.53 18.17
N LYS A 501 -5.51 -27.23 19.45
CA LYS A 501 -6.74 -26.63 20.01
C LYS A 501 -7.01 -25.23 19.45
N LEU A 502 -5.98 -24.43 19.18
CA LEU A 502 -6.17 -23.14 18.53
C LEU A 502 -6.81 -23.31 17.15
N ARG A 503 -6.36 -24.28 16.34
CA ARG A 503 -6.99 -24.58 15.05
C ARG A 503 -8.47 -24.99 15.20
N GLU A 504 -8.82 -25.79 16.22
CA GLU A 504 -10.21 -26.14 16.51
C GLU A 504 -11.06 -24.90 16.83
N LEU A 505 -10.50 -23.96 17.61
CA LEU A 505 -11.15 -22.68 17.92
C LEU A 505 -11.36 -21.82 16.66
N LEU A 506 -10.34 -21.72 15.80
CA LEU A 506 -10.44 -21.01 14.51
C LEU A 506 -11.57 -21.61 13.66
N GLY A 507 -11.70 -22.95 13.60
CA GLY A 507 -12.78 -23.61 12.87
C GLY A 507 -14.17 -23.34 13.47
N ARG A 508 -14.27 -23.30 14.80
CA ARG A 508 -15.54 -22.94 15.48
C ARG A 508 -15.93 -21.50 15.18
N MET A 509 -14.97 -20.60 15.21
CA MET A 509 -15.20 -19.18 14.90
C MET A 509 -15.57 -18.98 13.43
N LEU A 510 -14.90 -19.67 12.49
CA LEU A 510 -15.24 -19.65 11.07
C LEU A 510 -16.70 -20.04 10.84
N ARG A 511 -17.16 -21.11 11.51
CA ARG A 511 -18.56 -21.55 11.45
C ARG A 511 -19.51 -20.42 11.88
N GLU A 512 -19.23 -19.76 13.00
CA GLU A 512 -20.11 -18.72 13.53
C GLU A 512 -20.08 -17.46 12.67
N VAL A 513 -18.92 -17.00 12.23
CA VAL A 513 -18.82 -15.82 11.35
C VAL A 513 -19.51 -16.07 10.00
N GLN A 514 -19.35 -17.28 9.43
CA GLN A 514 -20.06 -17.64 8.21
C GLN A 514 -21.58 -17.68 8.44
N ARG A 515 -22.07 -18.24 9.55
CA ARG A 515 -23.48 -18.22 9.90
C ARG A 515 -24.03 -16.78 9.95
N ILE A 516 -23.34 -15.90 10.69
CA ILE A 516 -23.71 -14.49 10.83
C ILE A 516 -23.84 -13.83 9.45
N LYS A 517 -22.85 -14.02 8.59
CA LYS A 517 -22.87 -13.49 7.22
C LYS A 517 -24.01 -14.10 6.40
N SER A 518 -24.15 -15.41 6.43
CA SER A 518 -25.12 -16.14 5.61
C SER A 518 -26.56 -15.81 5.96
N GLU A 519 -26.85 -15.62 7.23
CA GLU A 519 -28.17 -15.26 7.74
C GLU A 519 -28.45 -13.75 7.75
N GLY A 520 -27.41 -12.93 7.57
CA GLY A 520 -27.53 -11.48 7.73
C GLY A 520 -27.80 -11.06 9.17
N ASP A 521 -27.31 -11.83 10.16
CA ASP A 521 -27.58 -11.63 11.59
C ASP A 521 -26.80 -10.42 12.14
N PHE A 522 -27.39 -9.24 11.94
CA PHE A 522 -26.77 -7.97 12.35
C PHE A 522 -26.47 -7.89 13.84
N GLU A 523 -27.38 -8.38 14.71
CA GLU A 523 -27.21 -8.24 16.16
C GLU A 523 -26.09 -9.17 16.68
N ALA A 524 -25.97 -10.38 16.14
CA ALA A 524 -24.85 -11.25 16.46
C ALA A 524 -23.52 -10.68 15.94
N GLY A 525 -23.49 -10.16 14.71
CA GLY A 525 -22.31 -9.54 14.12
C GLY A 525 -21.85 -8.32 14.91
N LYS A 526 -22.78 -7.42 15.25
CA LYS A 526 -22.52 -6.27 16.12
C LYS A 526 -21.95 -6.68 17.48
N THR A 527 -22.62 -7.63 18.15
CA THR A 527 -22.18 -8.10 19.48
C THR A 527 -20.76 -8.68 19.44
N LEU A 528 -20.46 -9.47 18.39
CA LEU A 528 -19.15 -10.08 18.20
C LEU A 528 -18.05 -9.03 18.00
N VAL A 529 -18.26 -8.08 17.08
CA VAL A 529 -17.29 -7.05 16.75
C VAL A 529 -17.09 -6.07 17.92
N GLU A 530 -18.16 -5.56 18.50
CA GLU A 530 -18.07 -4.60 19.60
C GLU A 530 -17.39 -5.20 20.84
N LYS A 531 -17.63 -6.48 21.11
CA LYS A 531 -17.03 -7.14 22.27
C LYS A 531 -15.53 -7.38 22.11
N TYR A 532 -15.08 -7.82 20.93
CA TYR A 532 -13.73 -8.34 20.78
C TYR A 532 -12.80 -7.50 19.88
N ALA A 533 -13.36 -6.64 19.02
CA ALA A 533 -12.57 -6.01 17.97
C ALA A 533 -12.20 -4.54 18.21
N VAL A 534 -12.93 -3.84 19.09
CA VAL A 534 -12.92 -2.36 19.12
C VAL A 534 -12.06 -1.81 20.25
N THR A 535 -12.30 -2.27 21.49
CA THR A 535 -11.72 -1.65 22.69
C THR A 535 -10.23 -1.95 22.84
N VAL A 536 -9.44 -0.94 23.11
CA VAL A 536 -8.01 -1.02 23.39
C VAL A 536 -7.78 -0.88 24.89
N ASP A 537 -7.01 -1.78 25.51
CA ASP A 537 -6.54 -1.63 26.89
C ASP A 537 -5.49 -0.52 26.96
N PRO A 538 -5.73 0.59 27.66
CA PRO A 538 -4.81 1.73 27.67
C PRO A 538 -3.45 1.42 28.30
N LYS A 539 -3.38 0.47 29.25
CA LYS A 539 -2.13 0.08 29.92
C LYS A 539 -1.25 -0.71 28.96
N LEU A 540 -1.83 -1.73 28.33
CA LEU A 540 -1.13 -2.53 27.32
C LEU A 540 -0.70 -1.67 26.13
N HIS A 541 -1.57 -0.76 25.68
CA HIS A 541 -1.26 0.15 24.58
C HIS A 541 -0.05 1.05 24.88
N ALA A 542 -0.01 1.67 26.06
CA ALA A 542 1.11 2.49 26.50
C ALA A 542 2.42 1.69 26.59
N GLU A 543 2.34 0.44 27.08
CA GLU A 543 3.48 -0.48 27.13
C GLU A 543 4.00 -0.80 25.71
N VAL A 544 3.11 -1.20 24.79
CA VAL A 544 3.48 -1.53 23.39
C VAL A 544 4.11 -0.33 22.69
N LEU A 545 3.52 0.86 22.83
CA LEU A 545 4.08 2.09 22.25
C LEU A 545 5.48 2.40 22.79
N THR A 546 5.69 2.23 24.10
CA THR A 546 6.99 2.46 24.74
C THR A 546 8.04 1.47 24.22
N ARG A 547 7.70 0.19 24.16
CA ARG A 547 8.58 -0.87 23.69
C ARG A 547 8.90 -0.72 22.21
N TYR A 548 7.90 -0.42 21.37
CA TYR A 548 8.07 -0.18 19.95
C TYR A 548 8.97 1.02 19.68
N LYS A 549 8.76 2.12 20.40
CA LYS A 549 9.61 3.32 20.30
C LYS A 549 11.06 3.05 20.70
N ALA A 550 11.28 2.18 21.70
CA ALA A 550 12.63 1.83 22.16
C ALA A 550 13.42 1.00 21.14
N LEU A 551 12.76 0.32 20.20
CA LEU A 551 13.42 -0.40 19.11
C LEU A 551 14.03 0.56 18.08
N ASP A 552 13.63 1.82 18.07
CA ASP A 552 14.08 2.86 17.12
C ASP A 552 14.03 2.38 15.65
N ILE A 553 13.01 1.56 15.35
CA ILE A 553 12.76 1.07 13.98
C ILE A 553 12.49 2.29 13.10
N GLU A 554 13.32 2.48 12.08
CA GLU A 554 13.15 3.57 11.12
C GLU A 554 11.89 3.33 10.26
N PRO A 555 10.76 4.05 10.51
CA PRO A 555 9.51 3.83 9.77
C PRO A 555 9.56 4.32 8.32
N TYR A 556 10.68 4.97 7.92
CA TYR A 556 10.84 5.66 6.64
C TYR A 556 12.04 5.11 5.85
N SER A 557 12.27 3.81 5.87
CA SER A 557 13.33 3.16 5.09
C SER A 557 12.86 2.52 3.80
N GLY A 558 11.59 2.55 3.46
CA GLY A 558 11.00 2.14 2.19
C GLY A 558 11.59 0.90 1.49
N PHE A 559 10.90 0.41 0.49
CA PHE A 559 11.48 -0.59 -0.41
C PHE A 559 12.61 0.04 -1.24
N VAL A 560 13.73 -0.67 -1.40
CA VAL A 560 14.84 -0.24 -2.27
C VAL A 560 14.75 -1.03 -3.58
N ASN A 561 14.59 -0.31 -4.69
CA ASN A 561 14.51 -0.94 -6.01
C ASN A 561 15.78 -1.72 -6.33
N PRO A 562 15.70 -2.91 -6.93
CA PRO A 562 16.84 -3.60 -7.51
C PRO A 562 17.56 -2.75 -8.55
N GLN A 563 18.85 -3.01 -8.74
CA GLN A 563 19.65 -2.39 -9.81
C GLN A 563 19.95 -3.42 -10.89
N TYR A 564 19.86 -2.99 -12.16
CA TYR A 564 20.03 -3.82 -13.35
C TYR A 564 21.21 -3.33 -14.17
N GLU A 565 22.17 -4.22 -14.45
CA GLU A 565 23.34 -3.96 -15.29
C GLU A 565 23.25 -4.85 -16.54
N LEU A 566 23.23 -4.22 -17.72
CA LEU A 566 23.21 -4.94 -18.99
C LEU A 566 24.59 -5.54 -19.28
N VAL A 567 24.62 -6.84 -19.61
CA VAL A 567 25.83 -7.51 -20.10
C VAL A 567 25.75 -7.58 -21.61
N GLU A 568 26.65 -6.89 -22.28
CA GLU A 568 26.69 -6.83 -23.75
C GLU A 568 27.86 -7.60 -24.34
N LYS A 569 27.59 -8.30 -25.43
CA LYS A 569 28.61 -8.90 -26.31
C LYS A 569 28.33 -8.51 -27.76
N ASN A 570 29.32 -7.91 -28.41
CA ASN A 570 29.22 -7.46 -29.80
C ASN A 570 28.01 -6.54 -30.06
N GLY A 571 27.73 -5.60 -29.13
CA GLY A 571 26.61 -4.66 -29.22
C GLY A 571 25.23 -5.28 -29.04
N LYS A 572 25.15 -6.50 -28.51
CA LYS A 572 23.89 -7.17 -28.16
C LYS A 572 23.86 -7.48 -26.67
N VAL A 573 22.75 -7.18 -26.04
CA VAL A 573 22.48 -7.61 -24.66
C VAL A 573 22.36 -9.14 -24.65
N VAL A 574 23.20 -9.79 -23.84
CA VAL A 574 23.24 -11.25 -23.71
C VAL A 574 22.83 -11.71 -22.33
N ASP A 575 22.86 -10.81 -21.34
CA ASP A 575 22.46 -11.10 -19.97
C ASP A 575 22.14 -9.80 -19.23
N VAL A 576 21.52 -9.92 -18.06
CA VAL A 576 21.26 -8.81 -17.11
C VAL A 576 21.71 -9.25 -15.74
N LYS A 577 22.63 -8.53 -15.15
CA LYS A 577 22.96 -8.71 -13.74
C LYS A 577 21.99 -7.92 -12.87
N VAL A 578 21.46 -8.58 -11.85
CA VAL A 578 20.59 -7.96 -10.87
C VAL A 578 21.33 -7.89 -9.55
N SER A 579 21.31 -6.73 -8.91
CA SER A 579 21.79 -6.52 -7.55
C SER A 579 20.70 -5.90 -6.68
N TYR A 580 20.78 -6.19 -5.39
CA TYR A 580 19.78 -5.77 -4.40
C TYR A 580 20.45 -4.84 -3.38
N PRO A 581 20.59 -3.54 -3.70
CA PRO A 581 21.09 -2.57 -2.72
C PRO A 581 20.07 -2.44 -1.58
N ASN A 582 20.57 -2.11 -0.39
CA ASN A 582 19.73 -1.84 0.78
C ASN A 582 19.93 -0.42 1.34
N ASP A 583 20.63 0.44 0.59
CA ASP A 583 20.88 1.82 0.97
C ASP A 583 19.80 2.74 0.37
N TYR A 584 18.77 2.96 1.17
CA TYR A 584 17.62 3.80 0.82
C TYR A 584 18.03 5.25 0.52
N VAL A 585 18.87 5.84 1.39
CA VAL A 585 19.32 7.24 1.24
C VAL A 585 20.08 7.43 -0.06
N LYS A 586 21.01 6.52 -0.35
CA LYS A 586 21.80 6.54 -1.57
C LYS A 586 20.90 6.47 -2.79
N GLN A 587 19.91 5.58 -2.81
CA GLN A 587 19.00 5.46 -3.93
C GLN A 587 18.13 6.70 -4.14
N MET A 588 17.64 7.33 -3.05
CA MET A 588 16.86 8.56 -3.16
C MET A 588 17.68 9.72 -3.73
N LEU A 589 18.92 9.88 -3.31
CA LEU A 589 19.84 10.89 -3.84
C LEU A 589 20.18 10.64 -5.32
N GLU A 590 20.43 9.38 -5.69
CA GLU A 590 20.64 8.98 -7.09
C GLU A 590 19.42 9.33 -7.95
N TYR A 591 18.22 9.01 -7.50
CA TYR A 591 16.98 9.29 -8.25
C TYR A 591 16.71 10.78 -8.35
N SER A 592 16.98 11.55 -7.31
CA SER A 592 16.86 13.02 -7.35
C SER A 592 17.82 13.64 -8.35
N ARG A 593 19.06 13.16 -8.40
CA ARG A 593 20.09 13.65 -9.32
C ARG A 593 19.78 13.26 -10.77
N ASP A 594 19.41 12.01 -11.03
CA ASP A 594 19.40 11.42 -12.37
C ASP A 594 18.02 11.47 -13.04
N TYR A 595 16.92 11.55 -12.26
CA TYR A 595 15.55 11.44 -12.78
C TYR A 595 14.61 12.58 -12.36
N SER A 596 15.14 13.69 -11.84
CA SER A 596 14.36 14.86 -11.44
C SER A 596 14.35 15.93 -12.53
N PHE A 597 13.42 15.83 -13.48
CA PHE A 597 13.39 16.64 -14.70
C PHE A 597 12.47 17.86 -14.65
N LEU A 598 11.63 17.98 -13.61
CA LEU A 598 10.70 19.09 -13.49
C LEU A 598 11.39 20.35 -12.92
N PRO A 599 10.91 21.57 -13.27
CA PRO A 599 11.29 22.78 -12.56
C PRO A 599 10.89 22.71 -11.08
N ASN A 600 11.39 23.63 -10.26
CA ASN A 600 11.06 23.65 -8.83
C ASN A 600 9.59 24.00 -8.56
N LEU A 601 9.01 24.82 -9.41
CA LEU A 601 7.58 25.18 -9.37
C LEU A 601 6.98 24.99 -10.77
N ASN A 602 5.76 24.41 -10.82
CA ASN A 602 5.04 24.11 -12.06
C ASN A 602 3.67 24.79 -12.13
#